data_36d5f1501e2820d26e00226dc289d759
#
_entry.id   36d5f1501e2820d26e00226dc289d759
#
_cell.length_a   1.000
_cell.length_b   1.000
_cell.length_c   1.000
_cell.angle_alpha   90.00
_cell.angle_beta   90.00
_cell.angle_gamma   90.00
#
_symmetry.space_group_name_H-M   'P 1'
#
loop_
_entity.id
_entity.type
_entity.pdbx_description
1 polymer ?
#
loop_
_entity_poly.entity_id
_entity_poly.type
_entity_poly.pdbx_seq_one_letter_code
_entity_poly.pdbx_strand_id
1 'polypeptide(L)'
;MADFTMDRFSLKGKTALVTGAERGIGLEIAKGLAAASANIIIAGLMEEEFPKAEAAVRAKGVSCTVLKADISKEEDVLRLAEQAWEIFPNGLDILVNNAGVNKLAPAEEMPLEVWQKVVGVNLTGTFLMCR
;
A
#
# COMPACT_ATOMS: atom_id res chain seq x y z
N MET A 1 22.26 0.72 -30.78
CA MET A 1 21.13 0.40 -29.86
C MET A 1 21.75 0.06 -28.51
N ALA A 2 21.33 0.69 -27.44
CA ALA A 2 21.79 0.26 -26.12
C ALA A 2 21.18 -1.13 -25.84
N ASP A 3 22.03 -2.07 -25.41
CA ASP A 3 21.55 -3.41 -25.06
C ASP A 3 20.51 -3.33 -23.94
N PHE A 4 19.45 -4.11 -24.10
CA PHE A 4 18.41 -4.24 -23.08
C PHE A 4 18.99 -5.04 -21.90
N THR A 5 19.11 -4.39 -20.73
CA THR A 5 19.56 -5.05 -19.50
C THR A 5 18.48 -4.99 -18.43
N MET A 6 18.44 -5.99 -17.54
CA MET A 6 17.49 -6.03 -16.42
C MET A 6 17.71 -4.87 -15.44
N ASP A 7 18.88 -4.25 -15.41
CA ASP A 7 19.18 -3.09 -14.59
C ASP A 7 18.26 -1.90 -14.87
N ARG A 8 17.68 -1.82 -16.08
CA ARG A 8 16.72 -0.78 -16.45
C ARG A 8 15.40 -0.88 -15.67
N PHE A 9 15.12 -2.01 -15.07
CA PHE A 9 13.97 -2.22 -14.17
C PHE A 9 14.32 -2.08 -12.70
N SER A 10 15.56 -1.76 -12.37
CA SER A 10 15.98 -1.54 -10.99
C SER A 10 15.25 -0.34 -10.38
N LEU A 11 14.68 -0.56 -9.20
CA LEU A 11 14.08 0.47 -8.35
C LEU A 11 15.03 0.89 -7.21
N LYS A 12 16.32 0.66 -7.37
CA LYS A 12 17.33 1.03 -6.37
C LYS A 12 17.26 2.52 -6.06
N GLY A 13 17.11 2.85 -4.78
CA GLY A 13 16.95 4.23 -4.30
C GLY A 13 15.53 4.78 -4.44
N LYS A 14 14.59 4.00 -4.99
CA LYS A 14 13.17 4.35 -5.07
C LYS A 14 12.44 3.97 -3.80
N THR A 15 11.34 4.66 -3.55
CA THR A 15 10.48 4.50 -2.40
C THR A 15 9.06 4.16 -2.84
N ALA A 16 8.42 3.22 -2.19
CA ALA A 16 7.07 2.80 -2.52
C ALA A 16 6.20 2.67 -1.28
N LEU A 17 4.95 3.11 -1.39
CA LEU A 17 3.89 2.88 -0.41
C LEU A 17 2.82 2.00 -1.06
N VAL A 18 2.47 0.89 -0.39
CA VAL A 18 1.44 -0.05 -0.85
C VAL A 18 0.36 -0.17 0.22
N THR A 19 -0.88 0.19 -0.14
CA THR A 19 -2.01 0.06 0.78
C THR A 19 -2.60 -1.34 0.76
N GLY A 20 -3.06 -1.85 1.93
CA GLY A 20 -3.58 -3.21 2.07
C GLY A 20 -2.55 -4.29 1.76
N ALA A 21 -1.28 -4.03 2.11
CA ALA A 21 -0.16 -4.91 1.76
C ALA A 21 0.35 -5.76 2.93
N GLU A 22 -0.38 -5.81 4.02
CA GLU A 22 -0.10 -6.71 5.14
C GLU A 22 -0.33 -8.18 4.79
N ARG A 23 -1.04 -8.48 3.68
CA ARG A 23 -1.29 -9.83 3.17
C ARG A 23 -1.72 -9.84 1.70
N GLY A 24 -1.91 -11.05 1.17
CA GLY A 24 -2.53 -11.27 -0.15
C GLY A 24 -1.80 -10.60 -1.31
N ILE A 25 -2.57 -10.05 -2.26
CA ILE A 25 -2.03 -9.43 -3.48
C ILE A 25 -1.13 -8.24 -3.16
N GLY A 26 -1.53 -7.38 -2.21
CA GLY A 26 -0.72 -6.22 -1.81
C GLY A 26 0.65 -6.61 -1.28
N LEU A 27 0.74 -7.67 -0.49
CA LEU A 27 2.03 -8.17 0.01
C LEU A 27 2.91 -8.70 -1.12
N GLU A 28 2.34 -9.41 -2.10
CA GLU A 28 3.12 -9.90 -3.25
C GLU A 28 3.61 -8.74 -4.13
N ILE A 29 2.80 -7.67 -4.30
CA ILE A 29 3.23 -6.44 -4.97
C ILE A 29 4.39 -5.80 -4.20
N ALA A 30 4.27 -5.63 -2.88
CA ALA A 30 5.32 -5.06 -2.05
C ALA A 30 6.63 -5.88 -2.13
N LYS A 31 6.54 -7.21 -2.09
CA LYS A 31 7.69 -8.11 -2.28
C LYS A 31 8.32 -7.99 -3.66
N GLY A 32 7.50 -7.83 -4.71
CA GLY A 32 7.97 -7.62 -6.08
C GLY A 32 8.76 -6.32 -6.23
N LEU A 33 8.23 -5.21 -5.71
CA LEU A 33 8.91 -3.92 -5.69
C LEU A 33 10.21 -3.96 -4.85
N ALA A 34 10.17 -4.64 -3.71
CA ALA A 34 11.35 -4.87 -2.86
C ALA A 34 12.42 -5.71 -3.57
N ALA A 35 12.03 -6.75 -4.30
CA ALA A 35 12.96 -7.56 -5.10
C ALA A 35 13.62 -6.75 -6.23
N ALA A 36 12.95 -5.71 -6.72
CA ALA A 36 13.53 -4.72 -7.64
C ALA A 36 14.35 -3.63 -6.92
N SER A 37 14.54 -3.75 -5.60
CA SER A 37 15.35 -2.87 -4.73
C SER A 37 14.67 -1.56 -4.28
N ALA A 38 13.34 -1.44 -4.32
CA ALA A 38 12.62 -0.32 -3.72
C ALA A 38 12.53 -0.49 -2.20
N ASN A 39 12.62 0.62 -1.46
CA ASN A 39 12.28 0.69 -0.05
C ASN A 39 10.75 0.81 0.12
N ILE A 40 10.16 0.12 1.09
CA ILE A 40 8.73 -0.09 1.16
C ILE A 40 8.11 0.48 2.44
N ILE A 41 6.96 1.17 2.30
CA ILE A 41 5.99 1.35 3.36
C ILE A 41 4.77 0.48 3.04
N ILE A 42 4.35 -0.32 3.99
CA ILE A 42 3.08 -1.05 3.98
C ILE A 42 2.10 -0.26 4.85
N ALA A 43 0.94 0.06 4.31
CA ALA A 43 -0.17 0.64 5.06
C ALA A 43 -1.36 -0.31 5.09
N GLY A 44 -1.94 -0.55 6.28
CA GLY A 44 -3.05 -1.49 6.42
C GLY A 44 -3.73 -1.41 7.78
N LEU A 45 -4.63 -2.35 8.06
CA LEU A 45 -5.43 -2.39 9.28
C LEU A 45 -5.18 -3.63 10.15
N MET A 46 -4.65 -4.71 9.56
CA MET A 46 -4.51 -6.00 10.23
C MET A 46 -3.14 -6.09 10.93
N GLU A 47 -3.05 -5.47 12.10
CA GLU A 47 -1.80 -5.36 12.87
C GLU A 47 -1.17 -6.72 13.20
N GLU A 48 -1.98 -7.77 13.34
CA GLU A 48 -1.51 -9.14 13.56
C GLU A 48 -0.69 -9.70 12.39
N GLU A 49 -0.89 -9.20 11.17
CA GLU A 49 -0.13 -9.60 9.98
C GLU A 49 1.16 -8.77 9.77
N PHE A 50 1.29 -7.63 10.44
CA PHE A 50 2.39 -6.69 10.23
C PHE A 50 3.78 -7.29 10.41
N PRO A 51 4.08 -8.04 11.50
CA PRO A 51 5.42 -8.60 11.69
C PRO A 51 5.83 -9.55 10.57
N LYS A 52 4.88 -10.36 10.08
CA LYS A 52 5.12 -11.30 8.99
C LYS A 52 5.34 -10.60 7.65
N ALA A 53 4.52 -9.59 7.36
CA ALA A 53 4.63 -8.79 6.13
C ALA A 53 5.97 -8.04 6.09
N GLU A 54 6.32 -7.37 7.17
CA GLU A 54 7.58 -6.62 7.30
C GLU A 54 8.79 -7.54 7.11
N ALA A 55 8.81 -8.69 7.78
CA ALA A 55 9.89 -9.66 7.65
C ALA A 55 10.04 -10.19 6.22
N ALA A 56 8.91 -10.47 5.54
CA ALA A 56 8.91 -10.98 4.18
C ALA A 56 9.46 -9.97 3.15
N VAL A 57 9.19 -8.67 3.36
CA VAL A 57 9.73 -7.59 2.52
C VAL A 57 11.20 -7.34 2.83
N ARG A 58 11.57 -7.24 4.12
CA ARG A 58 12.97 -7.03 4.56
C ARG A 58 13.91 -8.15 4.12
N ALA A 59 13.39 -9.37 3.98
CA ALA A 59 14.16 -10.51 3.43
C ALA A 59 14.65 -10.29 1.99
N LYS A 60 14.16 -9.26 1.28
CA LYS A 60 14.64 -8.83 -0.05
C LYS A 60 15.83 -7.87 0.02
N GLY A 61 16.31 -7.52 1.22
CA GLY A 61 17.47 -6.66 1.41
C GLY A 61 17.19 -5.16 1.36
N VAL A 62 15.93 -4.75 1.51
CA VAL A 62 15.48 -3.36 1.53
C VAL A 62 14.89 -2.96 2.88
N SER A 63 14.71 -1.65 3.11
CA SER A 63 13.95 -1.20 4.28
C SER A 63 12.46 -1.44 4.07
N CYS A 64 11.77 -1.79 5.17
CA CYS A 64 10.33 -1.88 5.21
C CYS A 64 9.81 -1.33 6.53
N THR A 65 8.77 -0.53 6.47
CA THR A 65 8.04 -0.03 7.64
C THR A 65 6.57 -0.32 7.43
N VAL A 66 5.88 -0.76 8.47
CA VAL A 66 4.43 -0.99 8.45
C VAL A 66 3.73 0.09 9.27
N LEU A 67 2.67 0.65 8.71
CA LEU A 67 1.89 1.73 9.32
C LEU A 67 0.41 1.37 9.31
N LYS A 68 -0.26 1.65 10.43
CA LYS A 68 -1.70 1.46 10.53
C LYS A 68 -2.44 2.67 9.97
N ALA A 69 -3.32 2.45 9.00
CA ALA A 69 -4.18 3.49 8.45
C ALA A 69 -5.44 2.91 7.83
N ASP A 70 -6.59 3.49 8.17
CA ASP A 70 -7.86 3.30 7.48
C ASP A 70 -7.97 4.34 6.36
N ILE A 71 -7.73 3.93 5.12
CA ILE A 71 -7.72 4.86 3.98
C ILE A 71 -9.09 5.48 3.68
N SER A 72 -10.19 4.96 4.25
CA SER A 72 -11.51 5.59 4.14
C SER A 72 -11.66 6.82 5.03
N LYS A 73 -10.69 7.09 5.92
CA LYS A 73 -10.68 8.21 6.86
C LYS A 73 -9.60 9.22 6.47
N GLU A 74 -10.01 10.45 6.17
CA GLU A 74 -9.10 11.52 5.78
C GLU A 74 -8.01 11.78 6.82
N GLU A 75 -8.35 11.79 8.10
CA GLU A 75 -7.39 11.99 9.20
C GLU A 75 -6.31 10.90 9.26
N ASP A 76 -6.66 9.64 8.98
CA ASP A 76 -5.71 8.54 8.92
C ASP A 76 -4.77 8.67 7.71
N VAL A 77 -5.31 9.11 6.56
CA VAL A 77 -4.51 9.34 5.36
C VAL A 77 -3.53 10.49 5.54
N LEU A 78 -3.97 11.60 6.17
CA LEU A 78 -3.08 12.73 6.48
C LEU A 78 -1.95 12.30 7.43
N ARG A 79 -2.27 11.57 8.50
CA ARG A 79 -1.27 11.03 9.42
C ARG A 79 -0.30 10.06 8.71
N LEU A 80 -0.82 9.20 7.84
CA LEU A 80 0.00 8.28 7.03
C LEU A 80 0.96 9.06 6.12
N ALA A 81 0.50 10.13 5.50
CA ALA A 81 1.33 10.99 4.65
C ALA A 81 2.46 11.65 5.46
N GLU A 82 2.17 12.21 6.64
CA GLU A 82 3.17 12.79 7.55
C GLU A 82 4.23 11.75 7.94
N GLN A 83 3.82 10.55 8.36
CA GLN A 83 4.73 9.46 8.72
C GLN A 83 5.56 8.99 7.50
N ALA A 84 4.97 8.95 6.32
CA ALA A 84 5.69 8.59 5.10
C ALA A 84 6.77 9.63 4.75
N TRP A 85 6.51 10.94 4.94
CA TRP A 85 7.52 11.99 4.77
C TRP A 85 8.66 11.89 5.77
N GLU A 86 8.40 11.50 7.02
CA GLU A 86 9.45 11.26 8.02
C GLU A 86 10.36 10.09 7.62
N ILE A 87 9.79 9.02 7.06
CA ILE A 87 10.52 7.82 6.61
C ILE A 87 11.26 8.09 5.30
N PHE A 88 10.62 8.79 4.37
CA PHE A 88 11.13 9.10 3.02
C PHE A 88 11.19 10.61 2.79
N PRO A 89 12.15 11.32 3.43
CA PRO A 89 12.21 12.78 3.37
C PRO A 89 12.46 13.35 1.97
N ASN A 90 12.96 12.53 1.04
CA ASN A 90 13.17 12.91 -0.36
C ASN A 90 11.95 12.63 -1.25
N GLY A 91 10.86 12.15 -0.67
CA GLY A 91 9.59 11.91 -1.35
C GLY A 91 9.26 10.44 -1.59
N LEU A 92 8.05 10.23 -2.06
CA LEU A 92 7.50 8.94 -2.45
C LEU A 92 7.51 8.84 -3.99
N ASP A 93 8.20 7.82 -4.54
CA ASP A 93 8.25 7.61 -5.99
C ASP A 93 7.06 6.81 -6.52
N ILE A 94 6.55 5.87 -5.70
CA ILE A 94 5.52 4.89 -6.14
C ILE A 94 4.43 4.80 -5.08
N LEU A 95 3.18 5.02 -5.48
CA LEU A 95 2.00 4.75 -4.68
C LEU A 95 1.19 3.63 -5.34
N VAL A 96 0.92 2.56 -4.59
CA VAL A 96 0.06 1.46 -5.03
C VAL A 96 -1.21 1.44 -4.20
N ASN A 97 -2.31 1.88 -4.78
CA ASN A 97 -3.65 1.83 -4.20
C ASN A 97 -4.23 0.42 -4.40
N ASN A 98 -3.90 -0.49 -3.48
CA ASN A 98 -4.35 -1.88 -3.51
C ASN A 98 -5.42 -2.17 -2.45
N ALA A 99 -5.46 -1.42 -1.35
CA ALA A 99 -6.47 -1.66 -0.31
C ALA A 99 -7.89 -1.59 -0.88
N GLY A 100 -8.69 -2.56 -0.52
CA GLY A 100 -10.07 -2.66 -0.96
C GLY A 100 -10.85 -3.65 -0.13
N VAL A 101 -12.15 -3.47 -0.10
CA VAL A 101 -13.11 -4.37 0.55
C VAL A 101 -14.20 -4.75 -0.42
N ASN A 102 -14.80 -5.91 -0.21
CA ASN A 102 -15.93 -6.38 -0.99
C ASN A 102 -17.01 -6.96 -0.06
N LYS A 103 -18.25 -6.82 -0.47
CA LYS A 103 -19.41 -7.49 0.14
C LYS A 103 -20.38 -7.85 -0.97
N LEU A 104 -20.68 -9.14 -1.10
CA LEU A 104 -21.64 -9.63 -2.07
C LEU A 104 -23.02 -9.73 -1.42
N ALA A 105 -24.02 -9.14 -2.06
CA ALA A 105 -25.43 -9.29 -1.77
C ALA A 105 -26.23 -8.98 -3.05
N PRO A 106 -27.47 -9.49 -3.21
CA PRO A 106 -28.40 -8.98 -4.22
C PRO A 106 -28.58 -7.47 -4.07
N ALA A 107 -28.73 -6.75 -5.17
CA ALA A 107 -28.77 -5.27 -5.14
C ALA A 107 -29.92 -4.74 -4.27
N GLU A 108 -31.07 -5.39 -4.35
CA GLU A 108 -32.30 -5.07 -3.59
C GLU A 108 -32.17 -5.33 -2.08
N GLU A 109 -31.20 -6.15 -1.66
CA GLU A 109 -30.94 -6.51 -0.26
C GLU A 109 -29.70 -5.82 0.31
N MET A 110 -28.94 -5.07 -0.51
CA MET A 110 -27.70 -4.43 -0.11
C MET A 110 -27.99 -3.28 0.87
N PRO A 111 -27.56 -3.37 2.15
CA PRO A 111 -27.71 -2.26 3.09
C PRO A 111 -26.89 -1.05 2.65
N LEU A 112 -27.44 0.15 2.81
CA LEU A 112 -26.77 1.40 2.40
C LEU A 112 -25.41 1.59 3.10
N GLU A 113 -25.31 1.24 4.37
CA GLU A 113 -24.07 1.33 5.14
C GLU A 113 -22.98 0.40 4.60
N VAL A 114 -23.35 -0.77 4.08
CA VAL A 114 -22.41 -1.69 3.43
C VAL A 114 -21.92 -1.11 2.10
N TRP A 115 -22.82 -0.58 1.30
CA TRP A 115 -22.47 0.15 0.08
C TRP A 115 -21.53 1.31 0.38
N GLN A 116 -21.87 2.18 1.34
CA GLN A 116 -21.05 3.32 1.74
C GLN A 116 -19.67 2.89 2.21
N LYS A 117 -19.56 1.78 2.95
CA LYS A 117 -18.25 1.25 3.37
C LYS A 117 -17.41 0.82 2.17
N VAL A 118 -17.99 0.10 1.21
CA VAL A 118 -17.27 -0.34 0.00
C VAL A 118 -16.80 0.85 -0.83
N VAL A 119 -17.67 1.83 -1.08
CA VAL A 119 -17.34 3.07 -1.80
C VAL A 119 -16.32 3.89 -1.02
N GLY A 120 -16.47 3.99 0.30
CA GLY A 120 -15.58 4.71 1.19
C GLY A 120 -14.13 4.20 1.11
N VAL A 121 -13.94 2.90 1.11
CA VAL A 121 -12.58 2.31 0.99
C VAL A 121 -12.10 2.34 -0.45
N ASN A 122 -12.87 1.77 -1.39
CA ASN A 122 -12.36 1.48 -2.74
C ASN A 122 -12.28 2.71 -3.64
N LEU A 123 -13.16 3.70 -3.46
CA LEU A 123 -13.21 4.91 -4.28
C LEU A 123 -12.69 6.13 -3.52
N THR A 124 -13.34 6.49 -2.41
CA THR A 124 -12.95 7.67 -1.63
C THR A 124 -11.54 7.51 -1.05
N GLY A 125 -11.19 6.33 -0.52
CA GLY A 125 -9.86 6.06 0.01
C GLY A 125 -8.78 6.19 -1.05
N THR A 126 -9.00 5.65 -2.26
CA THR A 126 -8.07 5.83 -3.39
C THR A 126 -7.92 7.31 -3.76
N PHE A 127 -9.02 8.06 -3.80
CA PHE A 127 -8.97 9.51 -4.04
C PHE A 127 -8.15 10.24 -2.96
N LEU A 128 -8.39 9.95 -1.69
CA LEU A 128 -7.66 10.57 -0.57
C LEU A 128 -6.15 10.29 -0.63
N MET A 129 -5.77 9.05 -0.97
CA MET A 129 -4.36 8.66 -1.12
C MET A 129 -3.66 9.34 -2.30
N CYS A 130 -4.39 9.70 -3.36
CA CYS A 130 -3.83 10.36 -4.54
C CYS A 130 -3.76 11.89 -4.41
N ARG A 131 -4.51 12.48 -3.48
CA ARG A 131 -4.57 13.92 -3.24
C ARG A 131 -3.37 14.40 -2.46
#